data_a26a5ace664f32102ab9c01177914e86
#
_entry.id   a26a5ace664f32102ab9c01177914e86
#
_cell.length_a   1.000
_cell.length_b   1.000
_cell.length_c   1.000
_cell.angle_alpha   90.00
_cell.angle_beta   90.00
_cell.angle_gamma   90.00
#
_symmetry.space_group_name_H-M   'P 1'
#
loop_
_entity.id
_entity.type
_entity.pdbx_description
1 polymer ?
#
loop_
_entity_poly.entity_id
_entity_poly.type
_entity_poly.pdbx_seq_one_letter_code
_entity_poly.pdbx_strand_id
1 'polypeptide(L)'
;MFFSKNLSDVDHCFFSRIGGFSKKKYSSLNCGKGSNDNPLLVEDNLKIIHKYFNLPRSKLITMHQTHSNICKIVEPKFQQTEYKCDGIVTKHQNIILSVLTADCAPILFFDQKKSIIGACHAGWKGALNGIIENTLSSMKLLGANINNINCLLYTSPSPRD
;
A
#
# COMPACT_ATOMS: atom_id res chain seq x y z
N MET A 1 -3.05 -14.53 3.73
CA MET A 1 -3.32 -13.20 4.29
C MET A 1 -2.70 -13.10 5.67
N PHE A 2 -2.09 -11.96 5.98
CA PHE A 2 -1.40 -11.76 7.25
C PHE A 2 -1.86 -10.43 7.87
N PHE A 3 -2.02 -10.44 9.21
CA PHE A 3 -2.44 -9.30 10.02
C PHE A 3 -1.46 -9.15 11.18
N SER A 4 -1.37 -7.96 11.74
CA SER A 4 -0.60 -7.70 12.93
C SER A 4 -1.47 -7.11 14.05
N LYS A 5 -1.28 -7.59 15.26
CA LYS A 5 -1.92 -7.02 16.45
C LYS A 5 -1.47 -5.58 16.74
N ASN A 6 -0.31 -5.18 16.24
CA ASN A 6 0.23 -3.82 16.44
C ASN A 6 -0.56 -2.73 15.71
N LEU A 7 -1.44 -3.10 14.75
CA LEU A 7 -2.32 -2.20 14.02
C LEU A 7 -3.80 -2.62 14.18
N SER A 8 -4.20 -3.15 15.35
CA SER A 8 -5.54 -3.67 15.61
C SER A 8 -6.66 -2.64 15.41
N ASP A 9 -6.35 -1.35 15.55
CA ASP A 9 -7.32 -0.25 15.47
C ASP A 9 -7.51 0.32 14.07
N VAL A 10 -6.89 -0.29 13.07
CA VAL A 10 -7.05 0.04 11.66
C VAL A 10 -7.10 -1.23 10.81
N ASP A 11 -8.07 -1.28 9.89
CA ASP A 11 -8.17 -2.39 8.97
C ASP A 11 -6.95 -2.44 8.06
N HIS A 12 -6.22 -3.54 8.09
CA HIS A 12 -5.02 -3.75 7.27
C HIS A 12 -4.87 -5.22 6.90
N CYS A 13 -4.17 -5.49 5.81
CA CYS A 13 -3.88 -6.85 5.39
C CYS A 13 -2.69 -6.90 4.43
N PHE A 14 -1.84 -7.91 4.58
CA PHE A 14 -0.88 -8.33 3.56
C PHE A 14 -1.45 -9.52 2.80
N PHE A 15 -1.74 -9.32 1.54
CA PHE A 15 -2.20 -10.38 0.65
C PHE A 15 -1.00 -11.13 0.07
N SER A 16 -1.07 -12.46 0.07
CA SER A 16 -0.12 -13.27 -0.68
C SER A 16 -0.50 -13.30 -2.16
N ARG A 17 0.36 -13.87 -2.98
CA ARG A 17 0.09 -14.06 -4.41
C ARG A 17 -1.04 -15.05 -4.74
N ILE A 18 -1.62 -15.72 -3.75
CA ILE A 18 -2.61 -16.78 -3.92
C ILE A 18 -4.04 -16.22 -3.85
N GLY A 19 -4.96 -16.80 -4.63
CA GLY A 19 -6.40 -16.51 -4.53
C GLY A 19 -6.93 -15.54 -5.60
N GLY A 20 -6.17 -15.27 -6.65
CA GLY A 20 -6.58 -14.43 -7.76
C GLY A 20 -6.89 -15.22 -9.05
N PHE A 21 -7.08 -14.49 -10.13
CA PHE A 21 -7.52 -14.99 -11.43
C PHE A 21 -6.40 -15.07 -12.47
N SER A 22 -5.26 -14.40 -12.25
CA SER A 22 -4.12 -14.40 -13.16
C SER A 22 -3.50 -15.80 -13.31
N LYS A 23 -2.89 -16.06 -14.47
CA LYS A 23 -2.38 -17.38 -14.83
C LYS A 23 -0.89 -17.33 -15.15
N LYS A 24 -0.29 -18.52 -15.30
CA LYS A 24 1.13 -18.71 -15.67
C LYS A 24 2.06 -17.97 -14.70
N LYS A 25 3.01 -17.17 -15.22
CA LYS A 25 3.98 -16.41 -14.41
C LYS A 25 3.36 -15.39 -13.46
N TYR A 26 2.12 -14.95 -13.72
CA TYR A 26 1.38 -14.00 -12.89
C TYR A 26 0.43 -14.67 -11.89
N SER A 27 0.44 -16.00 -11.81
CA SER A 27 -0.47 -16.76 -10.95
C SER A 27 -0.22 -16.45 -9.47
N SER A 28 -1.27 -16.02 -8.74
CA SER A 28 -2.63 -15.83 -9.20
C SER A 28 -3.19 -14.42 -8.88
N LEU A 29 -2.82 -13.77 -7.77
CA LEU A 29 -3.34 -12.48 -7.32
C LEU A 29 -2.43 -11.33 -7.77
N ASN A 30 -2.18 -11.24 -9.08
CA ASN A 30 -1.44 -10.11 -9.63
C ASN A 30 -2.32 -8.86 -9.69
N CYS A 31 -1.98 -7.83 -8.91
CA CYS A 31 -2.67 -6.54 -8.86
C CYS A 31 -1.88 -5.42 -9.57
N GLY A 32 -0.79 -5.76 -10.26
CA GLY A 32 0.11 -4.82 -10.92
C GLY A 32 -0.39 -4.37 -12.28
N LYS A 33 -0.97 -3.18 -12.38
CA LYS A 33 -1.42 -2.60 -13.66
C LYS A 33 -0.29 -2.36 -14.66
N GLY A 34 0.94 -2.16 -14.18
CA GLY A 34 2.13 -2.03 -15.01
C GLY A 34 2.74 -3.36 -15.48
N SER A 35 2.13 -4.49 -15.14
CA SER A 35 2.58 -5.80 -15.62
C SER A 35 2.10 -6.08 -17.05
N ASN A 36 2.76 -7.03 -17.74
CA ASN A 36 2.30 -7.53 -19.04
C ASN A 36 1.23 -8.63 -18.91
N ASP A 37 0.47 -8.66 -17.82
CA ASP A 37 -0.65 -9.56 -17.63
C ASP A 37 -1.91 -9.04 -18.35
N ASN A 38 -2.92 -9.89 -18.46
CA ASN A 38 -4.23 -9.47 -19.00
C ASN A 38 -4.85 -8.39 -18.06
N PRO A 39 -5.09 -7.15 -18.55
CA PRO A 39 -5.63 -6.07 -17.73
C PRO A 39 -6.97 -6.39 -17.06
N LEU A 40 -7.81 -7.21 -17.70
CA LEU A 40 -9.10 -7.64 -17.11
C LEU A 40 -8.88 -8.52 -15.88
N LEU A 41 -7.90 -9.44 -15.92
CA LEU A 41 -7.57 -10.28 -14.76
C LEU A 41 -6.96 -9.46 -13.62
N VAL A 42 -6.13 -8.47 -13.95
CA VAL A 42 -5.58 -7.53 -12.95
C VAL A 42 -6.71 -6.74 -12.28
N GLU A 43 -7.68 -6.23 -13.05
CA GLU A 43 -8.81 -5.51 -12.48
C GLU A 43 -9.71 -6.42 -11.64
N ASP A 44 -9.93 -7.69 -12.05
CA ASP A 44 -10.66 -8.68 -11.27
C ASP A 44 -9.93 -9.01 -9.95
N ASN A 45 -8.60 -9.07 -9.97
CA ASN A 45 -7.80 -9.23 -8.76
C ASN A 45 -7.94 -8.01 -7.82
N LEU A 46 -7.93 -6.80 -8.35
CA LEU A 46 -8.16 -5.58 -7.57
C LEU A 46 -9.58 -5.55 -6.96
N LYS A 47 -10.57 -6.16 -7.61
CA LYS A 47 -11.93 -6.31 -7.03
C LYS A 47 -11.92 -7.18 -5.77
N ILE A 48 -11.07 -8.20 -5.69
CA ILE A 48 -10.90 -9.03 -4.48
C ILE A 48 -10.46 -8.14 -3.32
N ILE A 49 -9.47 -7.27 -3.56
CA ILE A 49 -8.89 -6.41 -2.53
C ILE A 49 -9.94 -5.45 -1.95
N HIS A 50 -10.61 -4.66 -2.80
CA HIS A 50 -11.57 -3.67 -2.28
C HIS A 50 -12.81 -4.31 -1.65
N LYS A 51 -13.26 -5.47 -2.15
CA LYS A 51 -14.36 -6.23 -1.56
C LYS A 51 -14.02 -6.78 -0.18
N TYR A 52 -12.75 -7.18 0.03
CA TYR A 52 -12.28 -7.62 1.33
C TYR A 52 -12.51 -6.55 2.41
N PHE A 53 -12.26 -5.27 2.10
CA PHE A 53 -12.51 -4.15 3.00
C PHE A 53 -13.95 -3.62 2.93
N ASN A 54 -14.84 -4.26 2.18
CA ASN A 54 -16.23 -3.82 1.97
C ASN A 54 -16.35 -2.36 1.50
N LEU A 55 -15.43 -1.91 0.65
CA LEU A 55 -15.38 -0.58 0.09
C LEU A 55 -15.47 -0.64 -1.45
N PRO A 56 -16.03 0.40 -2.12
CA PRO A 56 -16.08 0.43 -3.58
C PRO A 56 -14.68 0.58 -4.19
N ARG A 57 -14.50 0.13 -5.44
CA ARG A 57 -13.24 0.18 -6.19
C ARG A 57 -12.62 1.59 -6.23
N SER A 58 -13.45 2.63 -6.28
CA SER A 58 -13.03 4.04 -6.27
C SER A 58 -12.32 4.48 -4.98
N LYS A 59 -12.40 3.68 -3.92
CA LYS A 59 -11.72 3.92 -2.64
C LYS A 59 -10.37 3.21 -2.51
N LEU A 60 -10.06 2.30 -3.44
CA LEU A 60 -8.77 1.63 -3.50
C LEU A 60 -7.78 2.50 -4.30
N ILE A 61 -6.83 3.07 -3.59
CA ILE A 61 -5.76 3.91 -4.15
C ILE A 61 -4.53 3.05 -4.40
N THR A 62 -4.06 3.08 -5.64
CA THR A 62 -2.87 2.36 -6.10
C THR A 62 -1.74 3.33 -6.41
N MET A 63 -0.52 2.81 -6.53
CA MET A 63 0.65 3.58 -6.93
C MET A 63 1.28 3.00 -8.20
N HIS A 64 1.69 3.86 -9.10
CA HIS A 64 2.69 3.55 -10.13
C HIS A 64 4.07 3.74 -9.50
N GLN A 65 4.59 2.65 -8.92
CA GLN A 65 5.82 2.63 -8.13
C GLN A 65 7.04 2.64 -9.05
N THR A 66 8.00 3.50 -8.78
CA THR A 66 9.21 3.70 -9.58
C THR A 66 10.50 3.61 -8.77
N HIS A 67 10.43 3.07 -7.54
CA HIS A 67 11.54 3.04 -6.57
C HIS A 67 12.04 4.44 -6.22
N SER A 68 11.13 5.41 -6.19
CA SER A 68 11.39 6.79 -5.82
C SER A 68 11.28 7.01 -4.30
N ASN A 69 11.62 8.22 -3.87
CA ASN A 69 11.35 8.69 -2.52
C ASN A 69 10.13 9.62 -2.45
N ILE A 70 9.28 9.62 -3.49
CA ILE A 70 8.13 10.52 -3.58
C ILE A 70 6.98 9.94 -2.75
N CYS A 71 6.47 10.75 -1.81
CA CYS A 71 5.24 10.48 -1.08
C CYS A 71 4.17 11.51 -1.46
N LYS A 72 2.91 11.05 -1.63
CA LYS A 72 1.76 11.89 -1.97
C LYS A 72 0.69 11.84 -0.89
N ILE A 73 0.07 12.98 -0.64
CA ILE A 73 -1.13 13.08 0.21
C ILE A 73 -2.34 12.77 -0.66
N VAL A 74 -3.16 11.82 -0.21
CA VAL A 74 -4.38 11.41 -0.90
C VAL A 74 -5.57 12.17 -0.34
N GLU A 75 -6.24 12.94 -1.21
CA GLU A 75 -7.45 13.71 -0.91
C GLU A 75 -8.66 13.10 -1.63
N PRO A 76 -9.81 12.95 -0.97
CA PRO A 76 -10.98 12.29 -1.57
C PRO A 76 -11.66 13.07 -2.70
N LYS A 77 -11.34 14.36 -2.83
CA LYS A 77 -11.90 15.24 -3.86
C LYS A 77 -11.42 14.92 -5.28
N PHE A 78 -10.30 14.23 -5.40
CA PHE A 78 -9.76 13.84 -6.70
C PHE A 78 -10.26 12.44 -7.05
N GLN A 79 -10.87 12.28 -8.20
CA GLN A 79 -11.27 10.97 -8.76
C GLN A 79 -10.07 10.09 -9.15
N GLN A 80 -8.87 10.52 -8.80
CA GLN A 80 -7.63 9.82 -9.09
C GLN A 80 -7.46 8.63 -8.14
N THR A 81 -7.38 7.43 -8.70
CA THR A 81 -7.17 6.19 -7.96
C THR A 81 -5.75 5.63 -8.10
N GLU A 82 -4.89 6.28 -8.89
CA GLU A 82 -3.50 5.89 -9.07
C GLU A 82 -2.57 7.10 -9.05
N TYR A 83 -1.49 6.99 -8.29
CA TYR A 83 -0.49 8.06 -8.11
C TYR A 83 0.90 7.57 -8.54
N LYS A 84 1.65 8.41 -9.27
CA LYS A 84 3.06 8.14 -9.58
C LYS A 84 3.92 8.52 -8.37
N CYS A 85 4.21 7.54 -7.52
CA CYS A 85 4.97 7.70 -6.28
C CYS A 85 5.24 6.31 -5.66
N ASP A 86 5.99 6.28 -4.57
CA ASP A 86 6.28 5.09 -3.79
C ASP A 86 5.80 5.19 -2.33
N GLY A 87 5.19 6.33 -1.96
CA GLY A 87 4.52 6.53 -0.67
C GLY A 87 3.21 7.29 -0.83
N ILE A 88 2.22 6.93 -0.04
CA ILE A 88 0.91 7.59 0.04
C ILE A 88 0.43 7.68 1.47
N VAL A 89 -0.19 8.81 1.82
CA VAL A 89 -0.74 9.06 3.16
C VAL A 89 -2.10 9.73 3.06
N THR A 90 -2.96 9.50 4.04
CA THR A 90 -4.26 10.18 4.15
C THR A 90 -4.75 10.26 5.58
N LYS A 91 -5.59 11.26 5.87
CA LYS A 91 -6.39 11.36 7.09
C LYS A 91 -7.87 11.07 6.87
N HIS A 92 -8.24 10.72 5.64
CA HIS A 92 -9.63 10.50 5.27
C HIS A 92 -10.03 9.05 5.49
N GLN A 93 -11.20 8.85 6.08
CA GLN A 93 -11.77 7.53 6.31
C GLN A 93 -12.32 6.90 5.03
N ASN A 94 -12.53 5.60 5.06
CA ASN A 94 -13.05 4.82 3.94
C ASN A 94 -12.19 4.91 2.66
N ILE A 95 -10.87 4.99 2.83
CA ILE A 95 -9.89 4.92 1.75
C ILE A 95 -8.94 3.76 2.04
N ILE A 96 -8.67 2.95 1.02
CA ILE A 96 -7.69 1.87 1.06
C ILE A 96 -6.42 2.37 0.36
N LEU A 97 -5.33 2.48 1.10
CA LEU A 97 -4.00 2.70 0.55
C LEU A 97 -3.36 1.35 0.23
N SER A 98 -2.83 1.17 -0.98
CA SER A 98 -2.22 -0.11 -1.36
C SER A 98 -0.80 0.03 -1.89
N VAL A 99 0.02 -0.93 -1.51
CA VAL A 99 1.40 -1.10 -1.97
C VAL A 99 1.52 -2.45 -2.65
N LEU A 100 2.16 -2.49 -3.80
CA LEU A 100 2.53 -3.72 -4.50
C LEU A 100 3.98 -4.05 -4.21
N THR A 101 4.25 -5.32 -3.94
CA THR A 101 5.63 -5.79 -3.76
C THR A 101 5.78 -7.22 -4.27
N ALA A 102 6.96 -7.56 -4.74
CA ALA A 102 7.39 -8.93 -4.98
C ALA A 102 8.41 -9.31 -3.90
N ASP A 103 9.50 -8.56 -3.80
CA ASP A 103 10.65 -8.77 -2.91
C ASP A 103 11.07 -7.52 -2.14
N CYS A 104 10.52 -6.35 -2.51
CA CYS A 104 10.74 -5.11 -1.78
C CYS A 104 9.90 -5.06 -0.49
N ALA A 105 10.26 -4.20 0.45
CA ALA A 105 9.59 -4.06 1.73
C ALA A 105 8.35 -3.14 1.65
N PRO A 106 7.13 -3.66 1.86
CA PRO A 106 5.95 -2.82 2.11
C PRO A 106 5.94 -2.39 3.58
N ILE A 107 5.72 -1.10 3.80
CA ILE A 107 5.64 -0.54 5.15
C ILE A 107 4.30 0.19 5.31
N LEU A 108 3.59 -0.14 6.38
CA LEU A 108 2.33 0.50 6.77
C LEU A 108 2.57 1.35 8.02
N PHE A 109 1.93 2.51 8.08
CA PHE A 109 2.02 3.47 9.18
C PHE A 109 0.63 3.86 9.65
N PHE A 110 0.45 4.03 10.97
CA PHE A 110 -0.79 4.48 11.56
C PHE A 110 -0.55 5.35 12.79
N ASP A 111 -1.05 6.60 12.77
CA ASP A 111 -1.23 7.42 13.96
C ASP A 111 -2.67 7.26 14.48
N GLN A 112 -2.83 6.43 15.50
CA GLN A 112 -4.14 6.13 16.10
C GLN A 112 -4.84 7.39 16.62
N LYS A 113 -4.11 8.30 17.26
CA LYS A 113 -4.73 9.51 17.88
C LYS A 113 -5.25 10.50 16.85
N LYS A 114 -4.67 10.50 15.65
CA LYS A 114 -5.05 11.41 14.55
C LYS A 114 -5.78 10.70 13.43
N SER A 115 -5.92 9.37 13.50
CA SER A 115 -6.52 8.55 12.46
C SER A 115 -5.88 8.78 11.09
N ILE A 116 -4.55 8.94 11.06
CA ILE A 116 -3.77 9.15 9.83
C ILE A 116 -3.09 7.84 9.46
N ILE A 117 -3.31 7.39 8.25
CA ILE A 117 -2.67 6.19 7.69
C ILE A 117 -1.66 6.56 6.61
N GLY A 118 -0.63 5.74 6.49
CA GLY A 118 0.38 5.81 5.44
C GLY A 118 0.80 4.43 4.95
N ALA A 119 1.24 4.38 3.72
CA ALA A 119 1.82 3.17 3.15
C ALA A 119 2.95 3.53 2.19
N CYS A 120 4.08 2.82 2.24
CA CYS A 120 5.15 3.03 1.28
C CYS A 120 5.77 1.72 0.78
N HIS A 121 6.28 1.79 -0.44
CA HIS A 121 7.10 0.79 -1.09
C HIS A 121 8.57 1.13 -0.87
N ALA A 122 9.22 0.42 0.04
CA ALA A 122 10.63 0.60 0.34
C ALA A 122 11.48 -0.44 -0.41
N GLY A 123 11.61 -0.27 -1.73
CA GLY A 123 12.68 -0.90 -2.47
C GLY A 123 14.04 -0.30 -2.06
N TRP A 124 15.16 -1.02 -2.27
CA TRP A 124 16.48 -0.60 -1.80
C TRP A 124 16.85 0.84 -2.17
N LYS A 125 16.52 1.27 -3.40
CA LYS A 125 16.78 2.63 -3.90
C LYS A 125 15.91 3.67 -3.21
N GLY A 126 14.60 3.40 -3.06
CA GLY A 126 13.67 4.28 -2.35
C GLY A 126 14.04 4.41 -0.87
N ALA A 127 14.38 3.29 -0.22
CA ALA A 127 14.82 3.27 1.17
C ALA A 127 16.08 4.11 1.38
N LEU A 128 17.11 3.94 0.53
CA LEU A 128 18.34 4.72 0.60
C LEU A 128 18.09 6.22 0.38
N ASN A 129 17.14 6.57 -0.48
CA ASN A 129 16.80 7.95 -0.82
C ASN A 129 15.74 8.58 0.11
N GLY A 130 15.30 7.91 1.16
CA GLY A 130 14.47 8.46 2.21
C GLY A 130 12.96 8.38 1.97
N ILE A 131 12.44 7.31 1.34
CA ILE A 131 10.98 7.13 1.17
C ILE A 131 10.25 7.03 2.51
N ILE A 132 10.88 6.41 3.51
CA ILE A 132 10.31 6.25 4.84
C ILE A 132 10.17 7.61 5.51
N GLU A 133 11.25 8.40 5.52
CA GLU A 133 11.31 9.74 6.09
C GLU A 133 10.31 10.70 5.39
N ASN A 134 10.20 10.61 4.07
CA ASN A 134 9.26 11.41 3.29
C ASN A 134 7.81 11.03 3.56
N THR A 135 7.53 9.73 3.81
CA THR A 135 6.20 9.26 4.20
C THR A 135 5.85 9.80 5.60
N LEU A 136 6.76 9.67 6.58
CA LEU A 136 6.57 10.22 7.92
C LEU A 136 6.41 11.74 7.91
N SER A 137 7.19 12.44 7.09
CA SER A 137 7.08 13.90 6.92
C SER A 137 5.71 14.28 6.35
N SER A 138 5.21 13.53 5.36
CA SER A 138 3.87 13.75 4.79
C SER A 138 2.76 13.47 5.82
N MET A 139 2.91 12.46 6.68
CA MET A 139 1.98 12.23 7.79
C MET A 139 2.01 13.39 8.79
N LYS A 140 3.19 13.94 9.12
CA LYS A 140 3.32 15.13 9.99
C LYS A 140 2.61 16.34 9.39
N LEU A 141 2.70 16.57 8.09
CA LEU A 141 1.96 17.65 7.40
C LEU A 141 0.44 17.51 7.57
N LEU A 142 -0.08 16.28 7.68
CA LEU A 142 -1.49 16.01 7.98
C LEU A 142 -1.85 16.18 9.47
N GLY A 143 -0.85 16.38 10.35
CA GLY A 143 -1.01 16.57 11.80
C GLY A 143 -0.66 15.34 12.65
N ALA A 144 -0.02 14.32 12.09
CA ALA A 144 0.45 13.17 12.87
C ALA A 144 1.58 13.57 13.83
N ASN A 145 1.63 12.88 14.97
CA ASN A 145 2.75 12.94 15.89
C ASN A 145 3.60 11.68 15.76
N ILE A 146 4.88 11.85 15.47
CA ILE A 146 5.81 10.72 15.23
C ILE A 146 5.85 9.72 16.40
N ASN A 147 5.69 10.19 17.63
CA ASN A 147 5.67 9.35 18.83
C ASN A 147 4.40 8.49 18.97
N ASN A 148 3.37 8.77 18.16
CA ASN A 148 2.11 8.00 18.14
C ASN A 148 2.01 7.10 16.90
N ILE A 149 2.99 7.16 15.99
CA ILE A 149 2.95 6.38 14.76
C ILE A 149 3.43 4.95 15.05
N ASN A 150 2.53 4.00 14.86
CA ASN A 150 2.86 2.60 14.76
C ASN A 150 3.28 2.26 13.33
N CYS A 151 4.35 1.50 13.19
CA CYS A 151 4.89 1.05 11.92
C CYS A 151 4.83 -0.47 11.83
N LEU A 152 4.42 -0.98 10.69
CA LEU A 152 4.40 -2.40 10.39
C LEU A 152 5.16 -2.67 9.10
N LEU A 153 6.27 -3.37 9.22
CA LEU A 153 7.05 -3.89 8.12
C LEU A 153 6.72 -5.36 7.91
N TYR A 154 6.33 -5.74 6.71
CA TYR A 154 6.24 -7.14 6.32
C TYR A 154 7.47 -7.51 5.47
N THR A 155 8.15 -8.56 5.88
CA THR A 155 9.23 -9.16 5.10
C THR A 155 8.79 -10.53 4.61
N SER A 156 8.85 -10.75 3.30
CA SER A 156 8.71 -12.10 2.75
C SER A 156 9.92 -12.93 3.19
N PRO A 157 9.75 -14.21 3.53
CA PRO A 157 10.89 -15.10 3.70
C PRO A 157 11.78 -15.03 2.46
N SER A 158 13.06 -14.76 2.65
CA SER A 158 14.02 -14.77 1.54
C SER A 158 14.05 -16.15 0.88
N PRO A 159 14.05 -16.25 -0.45
CA PRO A 159 14.27 -17.54 -1.12
C PRO A 159 15.62 -18.19 -0.82
N ARG A 160 16.47 -17.52 -0.05
CA ARG A 160 17.81 -17.96 0.33
C ARG A 160 17.92 -18.48 1.78
N ASP A 161 16.83 -18.41 2.55
CA ASP A 161 16.77 -18.91 3.93
C ASP A 161 16.24 -20.33 3.99
#